data_67ff29889d4bf05857abeb01283938ef
#
_entry.id   67ff29889d4bf05857abeb01283938ef
#
_cell.length_a   1.000
_cell.length_b   1.000
_cell.length_c   1.000
_cell.angle_alpha   90.00
_cell.angle_beta   90.00
_cell.angle_gamma   90.00
#
_symmetry.space_group_name_H-M   'P 1'
#
loop_
_entity.id
_entity.type
_entity.pdbx_description
1 polymer ?
#
loop_
_entity_poly.entity_id
_entity_poly.type
_entity_poly.pdbx_seq_one_letter_code
_entity_poly.pdbx_strand_id
1 'polypeptide(L)'
;RGLIDEPLAIDEIKKFIAEQELYEDKRYIPLCENVEGKFFTNKMAIIGAGPAGMSAAYYLRIMGYPVTIFEKEEKPGGMLAYGIPSFRLEKSVIEAEIEVLKAMGIEFKCGIEVGKDISLDDLRNEGYEAFYVAIGAQGSRKLNIPGEDNAMVESGIDFLRKVNKVEDPNLISGDVVVVGGGNVAIDASRVSSRNKASQVQQFCLEQEVDMPASNEEIAEARED
;
A
#
# COMPACT_ATOMS: atom_id res chain seq x y z
N ARG A 1 -5.16 -13.53 25.69
CA ARG A 1 -6.47 -14.18 25.71
C ARG A 1 -6.49 -15.40 24.78
N GLY A 2 -5.95 -15.33 23.57
CA GLY A 2 -5.90 -16.42 22.62
C GLY A 2 -5.27 -17.75 23.08
N LEU A 3 -4.67 -17.79 24.29
CA LEU A 3 -4.21 -19.04 24.93
C LEU A 3 -5.29 -19.71 25.79
N ILE A 4 -6.40 -19.03 26.06
CA ILE A 4 -7.46 -19.48 26.97
C ILE A 4 -8.82 -19.55 26.25
N ASP A 5 -9.02 -18.66 25.29
CA ASP A 5 -10.27 -18.43 24.56
C ASP A 5 -9.95 -17.80 23.21
N GLU A 6 -10.93 -17.49 22.37
CA GLU A 6 -10.72 -16.77 21.13
C GLU A 6 -10.07 -15.40 21.36
N PRO A 7 -9.12 -14.98 20.52
CA PRO A 7 -8.53 -13.66 20.60
C PRO A 7 -9.59 -12.58 20.35
N LEU A 8 -9.41 -11.42 20.98
CA LEU A 8 -10.26 -10.27 20.68
C LEU A 8 -9.95 -9.74 19.27
N ALA A 9 -10.97 -9.48 18.49
CA ALA A 9 -10.88 -8.91 17.16
C ALA A 9 -10.52 -7.40 17.22
N ILE A 10 -9.32 -7.08 17.72
CA ILE A 10 -8.89 -5.68 17.97
C ILE A 10 -8.86 -4.89 16.67
N ASP A 11 -8.42 -5.51 15.57
CA ASP A 11 -8.32 -4.82 14.28
C ASP A 11 -9.70 -4.52 13.69
N GLU A 12 -10.66 -5.41 13.82
CA GLU A 12 -12.03 -5.17 13.41
C GLU A 12 -12.70 -4.06 14.24
N ILE A 13 -12.43 -3.99 15.54
CA ILE A 13 -12.91 -2.90 16.40
C ILE A 13 -12.30 -1.55 15.96
N LYS A 14 -11.01 -1.53 15.66
CA LYS A 14 -10.33 -0.32 15.16
C LYS A 14 -10.89 0.11 13.81
N LYS A 15 -11.10 -0.84 12.90
CA LYS A 15 -11.71 -0.61 11.59
C LYS A 15 -13.10 -0.01 11.75
N PHE A 16 -13.96 -0.61 12.58
CA PHE A 16 -15.31 -0.10 12.84
C PHE A 16 -15.28 1.36 13.33
N ILE A 17 -14.38 1.70 14.27
CA ILE A 17 -14.25 3.07 14.78
C ILE A 17 -13.79 4.03 13.68
N ALA A 18 -12.80 3.64 12.86
CA ALA A 18 -12.30 4.45 11.76
C ALA A 18 -13.36 4.68 10.67
N GLU A 19 -14.17 3.66 10.38
CA GLU A 19 -15.28 3.76 9.42
C GLU A 19 -16.36 4.75 9.90
N GLN A 20 -16.62 4.85 11.22
CA GLN A 20 -17.56 5.86 11.72
C GLN A 20 -17.08 7.28 11.39
N GLU A 21 -15.78 7.55 11.54
CA GLU A 21 -15.21 8.87 11.19
C GLU A 21 -15.27 9.15 9.68
N LEU A 22 -15.16 8.13 8.83
CA LEU A 22 -15.27 8.31 7.36
C LEU A 22 -16.65 8.81 6.92
N TYR A 23 -17.70 8.49 7.67
CA TYR A 23 -19.08 8.90 7.37
C TYR A 23 -19.48 10.21 8.04
N GLU A 24 -18.59 10.83 8.83
CA GLU A 24 -18.83 12.14 9.43
C GLU A 24 -18.73 13.26 8.38
N ASP A 25 -19.62 14.26 8.48
CA ASP A 25 -19.61 15.43 7.59
C ASP A 25 -18.31 16.23 7.70
N LYS A 26 -17.61 16.13 8.82
CA LYS A 26 -16.36 16.85 9.08
C LYS A 26 -15.36 15.97 9.80
N ARG A 27 -14.30 15.63 9.10
CA ARG A 27 -13.18 14.87 9.67
C ARG A 27 -12.34 15.71 10.62
N TYR A 28 -11.77 15.06 11.62
CA TYR A 28 -10.84 15.69 12.54
C TYR A 28 -9.51 15.97 11.84
N ILE A 29 -9.10 17.25 11.82
CA ILE A 29 -7.80 17.68 11.33
C ILE A 29 -6.96 18.12 12.54
N PRO A 30 -5.82 17.45 12.86
CA PRO A 30 -4.97 17.81 13.98
C PRO A 30 -4.39 19.21 13.84
N LEU A 31 -4.18 19.88 14.98
CA LEU A 31 -3.41 21.11 15.02
C LEU A 31 -1.94 20.80 14.68
N CYS A 32 -1.36 21.63 13.82
CA CYS A 32 -0.03 21.42 13.24
C CYS A 32 0.93 22.52 13.68
N GLU A 33 1.25 22.57 14.96
CA GLU A 33 2.16 23.55 15.56
C GLU A 33 3.06 22.89 16.61
N ASN A 34 4.23 23.45 16.87
CA ASN A 34 5.10 22.94 17.92
C ASN A 34 4.54 23.26 19.32
N VAL A 35 5.23 22.77 20.37
CA VAL A 35 4.83 22.98 21.78
C VAL A 35 4.76 24.46 22.23
N GLU A 36 5.35 25.36 21.44
CA GLU A 36 5.30 26.81 21.68
C GLU A 36 4.23 27.52 20.84
N GLY A 37 3.39 26.77 20.09
CA GLY A 37 2.41 27.34 19.17
C GLY A 37 3.03 27.99 17.92
N LYS A 38 4.21 27.50 17.50
CA LYS A 38 4.96 28.03 16.35
C LYS A 38 5.18 26.97 15.29
N PHE A 39 5.39 27.41 14.06
CA PHE A 39 5.81 26.58 12.93
C PHE A 39 7.33 26.70 12.75
N PHE A 40 7.96 25.58 12.40
CA PHE A 40 9.34 25.56 11.94
C PHE A 40 9.41 26.00 10.47
N THR A 41 10.57 26.52 10.06
CA THR A 41 10.82 26.90 8.65
C THR A 41 11.61 25.85 7.89
N ASN A 42 12.18 24.88 8.61
CA ASN A 42 13.00 23.81 8.05
C ASN A 42 12.13 22.87 7.21
N LYS A 43 12.33 22.86 5.90
CA LYS A 43 11.57 22.02 4.98
C LYS A 43 12.01 20.57 5.07
N MET A 44 11.06 19.66 5.17
CA MET A 44 11.26 18.21 5.19
C MET A 44 10.81 17.58 3.89
N ALA A 45 11.69 16.82 3.24
CA ALA A 45 11.37 16.01 2.08
C ALA A 45 11.18 14.54 2.49
N ILE A 46 10.07 13.95 2.12
CA ILE A 46 9.81 12.52 2.29
C ILE A 46 9.81 11.87 0.91
N ILE A 47 10.55 10.78 0.75
CA ILE A 47 10.69 10.07 -0.51
C ILE A 47 9.89 8.78 -0.44
N GLY A 48 8.73 8.77 -1.09
CA GLY A 48 7.75 7.69 -1.10
C GLY A 48 6.50 8.01 -0.28
N ALA A 49 5.34 7.91 -0.91
CA ALA A 49 4.01 8.14 -0.31
C ALA A 49 3.32 6.83 0.11
N GLY A 50 4.07 5.81 0.50
CA GLY A 50 3.54 4.62 1.15
C GLY A 50 3.19 4.87 2.63
N PRO A 51 2.70 3.85 3.37
CA PRO A 51 2.31 3.98 4.77
C PRO A 51 3.38 4.62 5.66
N ALA A 52 4.64 4.24 5.47
CA ALA A 52 5.77 4.78 6.24
C ALA A 52 5.98 6.28 6.00
N GLY A 53 5.95 6.71 4.72
CA GLY A 53 6.11 8.12 4.36
C GLY A 53 4.94 8.97 4.81
N MET A 54 3.72 8.51 4.63
CA MET A 54 2.52 9.21 5.10
C MET A 54 2.48 9.34 6.63
N SER A 55 2.83 8.28 7.36
CA SER A 55 2.94 8.32 8.82
C SER A 55 4.01 9.30 9.29
N ALA A 56 5.20 9.28 8.68
CA ALA A 56 6.26 10.24 9.00
C ALA A 56 5.81 11.69 8.73
N ALA A 57 5.14 11.92 7.60
CA ALA A 57 4.60 13.23 7.24
C ALA A 57 3.59 13.75 8.28
N TYR A 58 2.67 12.89 8.72
CA TYR A 58 1.69 13.21 9.74
C TYR A 58 2.36 13.71 11.02
N TYR A 59 3.29 12.95 11.58
CA TYR A 59 3.96 13.32 12.83
C TYR A 59 4.86 14.54 12.69
N LEU A 60 5.62 14.67 11.60
CA LEU A 60 6.42 15.86 11.34
C LEU A 60 5.55 17.11 11.21
N ARG A 61 4.37 16.96 10.57
CA ARG A 61 3.44 18.09 10.41
C ARG A 61 2.82 18.51 11.73
N ILE A 62 2.43 17.57 12.60
CA ILE A 62 1.97 17.87 13.97
C ILE A 62 3.04 18.62 14.77
N MET A 63 4.32 18.26 14.58
CA MET A 63 5.45 18.96 15.22
C MET A 63 5.68 20.36 14.66
N GLY A 64 4.96 20.78 13.61
CA GLY A 64 5.04 22.12 13.03
C GLY A 64 6.02 22.27 11.86
N TYR A 65 6.56 21.18 11.31
CA TYR A 65 7.44 21.25 10.14
C TYR A 65 6.65 21.34 8.83
N PRO A 66 7.10 22.12 7.84
CA PRO A 66 6.61 22.04 6.47
C PRO A 66 7.12 20.76 5.81
N VAL A 67 6.20 19.95 5.29
CA VAL A 67 6.49 18.62 4.74
C VAL A 67 6.01 18.51 3.31
N THR A 68 6.89 18.02 2.43
CA THR A 68 6.55 17.63 1.06
C THR A 68 6.90 16.16 0.87
N ILE A 69 5.96 15.39 0.32
CA ILE A 69 6.16 13.99 -0.06
C ILE A 69 6.37 13.92 -1.57
N PHE A 70 7.47 13.30 -2.00
CA PHE A 70 7.77 12.99 -3.39
C PHE A 70 7.43 11.53 -3.66
N GLU A 71 6.58 11.27 -4.65
CA GLU A 71 6.12 9.94 -5.01
C GLU A 71 6.30 9.70 -6.51
N LYS A 72 6.91 8.57 -6.87
CA LYS A 72 7.14 8.21 -8.28
C LYS A 72 5.87 7.82 -9.03
N GLU A 73 4.89 7.29 -8.33
CA GLU A 73 3.62 6.92 -8.91
C GLU A 73 2.70 8.15 -9.04
N GLU A 74 1.69 8.06 -9.89
CA GLU A 74 0.72 9.14 -10.10
C GLU A 74 -0.19 9.39 -8.89
N LYS A 75 -0.44 8.33 -8.10
CA LYS A 75 -1.27 8.40 -6.88
C LYS A 75 -0.45 7.99 -5.67
N PRO A 76 -0.64 8.65 -4.52
CA PRO A 76 -0.03 8.23 -3.26
C PRO A 76 -0.73 6.97 -2.70
N GLY A 77 -0.11 6.32 -1.71
CA GLY A 77 -0.64 5.14 -1.03
C GLY A 77 0.30 3.94 -1.07
N GLY A 78 1.28 3.91 -1.98
CA GLY A 78 2.24 2.81 -2.08
C GLY A 78 1.57 1.46 -2.24
N MET A 79 1.98 0.44 -1.47
CA MET A 79 1.38 -0.90 -1.57
C MET A 79 -0.09 -0.96 -1.15
N LEU A 80 -0.60 -0.04 -0.34
CA LEU A 80 -2.03 0.06 -0.02
C LEU A 80 -2.85 0.34 -1.29
N ALA A 81 -2.35 1.25 -2.14
CA ALA A 81 -3.03 1.62 -3.37
C ALA A 81 -2.77 0.63 -4.52
N TYR A 82 -1.54 0.13 -4.65
CA TYR A 82 -1.09 -0.61 -5.82
C TYR A 82 -0.94 -2.12 -5.61
N GLY A 83 -0.77 -2.59 -4.37
CA GLY A 83 -0.57 -4.01 -4.06
C GLY A 83 -1.82 -4.71 -3.53
N ILE A 84 -2.52 -4.08 -2.59
CA ILE A 84 -3.69 -4.69 -1.94
C ILE A 84 -4.89 -4.59 -2.88
N PRO A 85 -5.61 -5.69 -3.14
CA PRO A 85 -6.84 -5.67 -3.96
C PRO A 85 -7.95 -4.82 -3.34
N SER A 86 -8.80 -4.21 -4.20
CA SER A 86 -9.88 -3.32 -3.75
C SER A 86 -10.95 -4.03 -2.90
N PHE A 87 -11.14 -5.34 -3.08
CA PHE A 87 -12.07 -6.12 -2.24
C PHE A 87 -11.57 -6.33 -0.80
N ARG A 88 -10.26 -6.12 -0.53
CA ARG A 88 -9.68 -6.14 0.82
C ARG A 88 -9.55 -4.77 1.43
N LEU A 89 -9.18 -3.78 0.63
CA LEU A 89 -9.02 -2.40 1.05
C LEU A 89 -9.53 -1.47 -0.04
N GLU A 90 -10.70 -0.89 0.20
CA GLU A 90 -11.30 0.07 -0.71
C GLU A 90 -10.38 1.28 -0.92
N LYS A 91 -10.20 1.68 -2.17
CA LYS A 91 -9.29 2.80 -2.49
C LYS A 91 -9.81 4.14 -1.98
N SER A 92 -11.13 4.28 -1.86
CA SER A 92 -11.79 5.44 -1.25
C SER A 92 -11.35 5.70 0.19
N VAL A 93 -11.09 4.65 0.98
CA VAL A 93 -10.57 4.77 2.35
C VAL A 93 -9.17 5.39 2.35
N ILE A 94 -8.31 4.93 1.43
CA ILE A 94 -6.94 5.47 1.29
C ILE A 94 -6.99 6.93 0.85
N GLU A 95 -7.84 7.26 -0.11
CA GLU A 95 -8.02 8.62 -0.62
C GLU A 95 -8.51 9.56 0.50
N ALA A 96 -9.46 9.11 1.32
CA ALA A 96 -9.96 9.89 2.45
C ALA A 96 -8.88 10.18 3.50
N GLU A 97 -7.99 9.22 3.81
CA GLU A 97 -6.84 9.44 4.70
C GLU A 97 -5.83 10.43 4.10
N ILE A 98 -5.58 10.34 2.80
CA ILE A 98 -4.69 11.29 2.09
C ILE A 98 -5.25 12.70 2.13
N GLU A 99 -6.57 12.87 2.00
CA GLU A 99 -7.21 14.20 2.10
C GLU A 99 -7.04 14.83 3.49
N VAL A 100 -7.03 14.03 4.57
CA VAL A 100 -6.69 14.54 5.91
C VAL A 100 -5.25 15.07 5.93
N LEU A 101 -4.30 14.33 5.36
CA LEU A 101 -2.90 14.75 5.30
C LEU A 101 -2.73 16.05 4.48
N LYS A 102 -3.44 16.17 3.36
CA LYS A 102 -3.47 17.39 2.57
C LYS A 102 -4.08 18.57 3.35
N ALA A 103 -5.17 18.32 4.07
CA ALA A 103 -5.82 19.35 4.91
C ALA A 103 -4.92 19.81 6.08
N MET A 104 -4.00 18.97 6.55
CA MET A 104 -2.94 19.34 7.49
C MET A 104 -1.86 20.24 6.85
N GLY A 105 -1.89 20.44 5.53
CA GLY A 105 -0.91 21.23 4.79
C GLY A 105 0.33 20.45 4.35
N ILE A 106 0.23 19.12 4.22
CA ILE A 106 1.27 18.28 3.61
C ILE A 106 1.14 18.37 2.09
N GLU A 107 2.22 18.71 1.42
CA GLU A 107 2.28 18.75 -0.04
C GLU A 107 2.63 17.37 -0.61
N PHE A 108 1.92 16.93 -1.64
CA PHE A 108 2.20 15.71 -2.40
C PHE A 108 2.65 16.07 -3.81
N LYS A 109 3.85 15.66 -4.19
CA LYS A 109 4.41 15.76 -5.53
C LYS A 109 4.51 14.37 -6.13
N CYS A 110 3.43 13.95 -6.80
CA CYS A 110 3.35 12.64 -7.46
C CYS A 110 3.91 12.69 -8.89
N GLY A 111 4.27 11.52 -9.44
CA GLY A 111 4.90 11.40 -10.76
C GLY A 111 6.37 11.86 -10.77
N ILE A 112 7.02 11.97 -9.61
CA ILE A 112 8.42 12.41 -9.49
C ILE A 112 9.25 11.30 -8.82
N GLU A 113 10.16 10.70 -9.57
CA GLU A 113 11.11 9.71 -9.07
C GLU A 113 12.39 10.38 -8.60
N VAL A 114 12.59 10.48 -7.29
CA VAL A 114 13.83 11.02 -6.72
C VAL A 114 15.00 10.08 -7.03
N GLY A 115 16.06 10.63 -7.55
CA GLY A 115 17.23 9.91 -8.06
C GLY A 115 17.21 9.70 -9.57
N LYS A 116 16.09 10.04 -10.25
CA LYS A 116 15.96 9.99 -11.69
C LYS A 116 15.49 11.34 -12.27
N ASP A 117 14.32 11.81 -11.82
CA ASP A 117 13.75 13.07 -12.31
C ASP A 117 14.27 14.28 -11.53
N ILE A 118 14.61 14.11 -10.26
CA ILE A 118 15.21 15.11 -9.39
C ILE A 118 16.21 14.43 -8.45
N SER A 119 17.36 15.05 -8.23
CA SER A 119 18.36 14.55 -7.30
C SER A 119 18.15 15.07 -5.87
N LEU A 120 18.80 14.44 -4.88
CA LEU A 120 18.84 14.96 -3.51
C LEU A 120 19.52 16.32 -3.41
N ASP A 121 20.49 16.59 -4.27
CA ASP A 121 21.20 17.88 -4.29
C ASP A 121 20.31 18.98 -4.86
N ASP A 122 19.48 18.68 -5.87
CA ASP A 122 18.47 19.62 -6.35
C ASP A 122 17.47 19.96 -5.25
N LEU A 123 17.01 18.97 -4.52
CA LEU A 123 16.11 19.20 -3.37
C LEU A 123 16.76 20.04 -2.27
N ARG A 124 18.07 19.84 -1.99
CA ARG A 124 18.81 20.72 -1.07
C ARG A 124 18.85 22.16 -1.58
N ASN A 125 19.06 22.35 -2.87
CA ASN A 125 19.07 23.66 -3.51
C ASN A 125 17.68 24.33 -3.47
N GLU A 126 16.59 23.55 -3.45
CA GLU A 126 15.22 24.01 -3.23
C GLU A 126 14.92 24.33 -1.75
N GLY A 127 15.89 24.11 -0.85
CA GLY A 127 15.82 24.45 0.56
C GLY A 127 15.25 23.34 1.45
N TYR A 128 15.24 22.08 1.00
CA TYR A 128 14.97 20.95 1.88
C TYR A 128 16.20 20.63 2.73
N GLU A 129 15.99 20.59 4.05
CA GLU A 129 17.07 20.43 5.03
C GLU A 129 17.20 19.01 5.58
N ALA A 130 16.12 18.24 5.55
CA ALA A 130 16.11 16.84 5.97
C ALA A 130 15.32 15.96 5.01
N PHE A 131 15.74 14.69 4.94
CA PHE A 131 15.20 13.69 4.02
C PHE A 131 14.81 12.44 4.76
N TYR A 132 13.57 11.98 4.58
CA TYR A 132 13.09 10.71 5.09
C TYR A 132 12.85 9.75 3.92
N VAL A 133 13.63 8.67 3.86
CA VAL A 133 13.54 7.69 2.76
C VAL A 133 12.55 6.59 3.13
N ALA A 134 11.44 6.53 2.42
CA ALA A 134 10.31 5.60 2.64
C ALA A 134 9.89 4.89 1.34
N ILE A 135 10.87 4.47 0.53
CA ILE A 135 10.67 3.91 -0.82
C ILE A 135 10.06 2.50 -0.84
N GLY A 136 9.96 1.85 0.32
CA GLY A 136 9.42 0.50 0.46
C GLY A 136 10.35 -0.59 -0.08
N ALA A 137 9.84 -1.84 -0.10
CA ALA A 137 10.54 -3.03 -0.59
C ALA A 137 9.68 -3.70 -1.67
N GLN A 138 9.72 -3.18 -2.89
CA GLN A 138 8.85 -3.60 -3.99
C GLN A 138 9.48 -4.65 -4.92
N GLY A 139 10.72 -5.08 -4.64
CA GLY A 139 11.40 -6.10 -5.42
C GLY A 139 10.92 -7.50 -5.08
N SER A 140 10.61 -8.29 -6.09
CA SER A 140 10.22 -9.70 -5.93
C SER A 140 11.43 -10.61 -5.86
N ARG A 141 11.31 -11.72 -5.13
CA ARG A 141 12.29 -12.79 -5.18
C ARG A 141 12.06 -13.64 -6.41
N LYS A 142 13.15 -13.96 -7.11
CA LYS A 142 13.16 -14.96 -8.17
C LYS A 142 13.27 -16.37 -7.58
N LEU A 143 12.59 -17.31 -8.21
CA LEU A 143 12.69 -18.74 -7.85
C LEU A 143 13.95 -19.38 -8.41
N ASN A 144 14.54 -18.79 -9.48
CA ASN A 144 15.69 -19.30 -10.20
C ASN A 144 15.46 -20.72 -10.79
N ILE A 145 14.29 -20.93 -11.35
CA ILE A 145 13.90 -22.16 -12.01
C ILE A 145 13.83 -21.99 -13.52
N PRO A 146 14.01 -23.06 -14.31
CA PRO A 146 13.87 -22.99 -15.76
C PRO A 146 12.48 -22.52 -16.17
N GLY A 147 12.42 -21.53 -17.07
CA GLY A 147 11.18 -20.96 -17.57
C GLY A 147 10.68 -19.71 -16.82
N GLU A 148 11.30 -19.33 -15.70
CA GLU A 148 10.92 -18.14 -14.94
C GLU A 148 11.05 -16.83 -15.76
N ASP A 149 11.97 -16.81 -16.73
CA ASP A 149 12.17 -15.67 -17.60
C ASP A 149 11.22 -15.63 -18.83
N ASN A 150 10.23 -16.52 -18.88
CA ASN A 150 9.23 -16.50 -19.95
C ASN A 150 8.35 -15.24 -19.84
N ALA A 151 8.00 -14.64 -20.97
CA ALA A 151 7.18 -13.43 -21.03
C ALA A 151 5.76 -13.60 -20.42
N MET A 152 5.30 -14.84 -20.22
CA MET A 152 4.03 -15.16 -19.56
C MET A 152 4.16 -15.30 -18.04
N VAL A 153 5.36 -15.15 -17.49
CA VAL A 153 5.63 -15.24 -16.05
C VAL A 153 5.90 -13.85 -15.48
N GLU A 154 5.10 -13.47 -14.51
CA GLU A 154 5.31 -12.20 -13.80
C GLU A 154 5.24 -12.40 -12.28
N SER A 155 5.82 -11.49 -11.51
CA SER A 155 5.74 -11.54 -10.06
C SER A 155 4.33 -11.19 -9.57
N GLY A 156 3.88 -11.81 -8.48
CA GLY A 156 2.57 -11.52 -7.89
C GLY A 156 2.39 -10.04 -7.53
N ILE A 157 3.45 -9.36 -7.09
CA ILE A 157 3.40 -7.91 -6.78
C ILE A 157 3.22 -7.07 -8.05
N ASP A 158 3.93 -7.40 -9.14
CA ASP A 158 3.80 -6.65 -10.40
C ASP A 158 2.45 -6.91 -11.05
N PHE A 159 1.96 -8.15 -10.97
CA PHE A 159 0.63 -8.53 -11.39
C PHE A 159 -0.46 -7.73 -10.65
N LEU A 160 -0.44 -7.71 -9.31
CA LEU A 160 -1.42 -6.97 -8.51
C LEU A 160 -1.34 -5.46 -8.77
N ARG A 161 -0.13 -4.92 -8.93
CA ARG A 161 0.07 -3.51 -9.31
C ARG A 161 -0.56 -3.19 -10.66
N LYS A 162 -0.35 -4.04 -11.64
CA LYS A 162 -0.91 -3.90 -13.00
C LYS A 162 -2.43 -3.89 -12.96
N VAL A 163 -3.05 -4.84 -12.25
CA VAL A 163 -4.51 -4.90 -12.11
C VAL A 163 -5.06 -3.66 -11.39
N ASN A 164 -4.46 -3.26 -10.28
CA ASN A 164 -4.90 -2.09 -9.52
C ASN A 164 -4.71 -0.74 -10.27
N LYS A 165 -3.82 -0.69 -11.27
CA LYS A 165 -3.62 0.51 -12.10
C LYS A 165 -4.63 0.63 -13.23
N VAL A 166 -5.02 -0.47 -13.84
CA VAL A 166 -5.76 -0.46 -15.11
C VAL A 166 -7.27 -0.56 -14.90
N GLU A 167 -7.72 -1.13 -13.79
CA GLU A 167 -9.15 -1.35 -13.46
C GLU A 167 -9.96 -1.96 -14.62
N ASP A 168 -9.30 -2.77 -15.47
CA ASP A 168 -9.95 -3.47 -16.60
C ASP A 168 -10.32 -4.89 -16.17
N PRO A 169 -11.61 -5.23 -16.08
CA PRO A 169 -12.06 -6.57 -15.71
C PRO A 169 -11.71 -7.64 -16.76
N ASN A 170 -11.22 -7.28 -17.94
CA ASN A 170 -10.81 -8.20 -19.00
C ASN A 170 -9.28 -8.24 -19.16
N LEU A 171 -8.52 -7.71 -18.20
CA LEU A 171 -7.06 -7.68 -18.23
C LEU A 171 -6.44 -9.09 -18.24
N ILE A 172 -7.15 -10.06 -17.69
CA ILE A 172 -6.72 -11.45 -17.56
C ILE A 172 -7.57 -12.31 -18.51
N SER A 173 -6.91 -13.20 -19.25
CA SER A 173 -7.59 -14.15 -20.14
C SER A 173 -6.85 -15.49 -20.11
N GLY A 174 -7.60 -16.59 -20.28
CA GLY A 174 -7.05 -17.94 -20.28
C GLY A 174 -6.82 -18.51 -18.87
N ASP A 175 -5.99 -19.53 -18.81
CA ASP A 175 -5.67 -20.24 -17.57
C ASP A 175 -4.55 -19.54 -16.83
N VAL A 176 -4.69 -19.42 -15.52
CA VAL A 176 -3.71 -18.77 -14.63
C VAL A 176 -3.17 -19.80 -13.63
N VAL A 177 -1.86 -19.86 -13.54
CA VAL A 177 -1.16 -20.68 -12.55
C VAL A 177 -0.45 -19.74 -11.57
N VAL A 178 -0.76 -19.87 -10.28
CA VAL A 178 -0.13 -19.12 -9.20
C VAL A 178 0.79 -20.03 -8.42
N VAL A 179 2.06 -19.63 -8.24
CA VAL A 179 3.05 -20.38 -7.47
C VAL A 179 3.36 -19.64 -6.18
N GLY A 180 2.97 -20.23 -5.05
CA GLY A 180 3.17 -19.69 -3.70
C GLY A 180 2.02 -20.00 -2.77
N GLY A 181 2.27 -19.95 -1.45
CA GLY A 181 1.31 -20.26 -0.39
C GLY A 181 1.05 -19.08 0.58
N GLY A 182 1.58 -17.90 0.31
CA GLY A 182 1.37 -16.72 1.16
C GLY A 182 0.19 -15.83 0.71
N ASN A 183 -0.16 -14.82 1.50
CA ASN A 183 -1.30 -13.92 1.23
C ASN A 183 -1.23 -13.25 -0.16
N VAL A 184 -0.04 -12.93 -0.68
CA VAL A 184 0.12 -12.37 -2.03
C VAL A 184 -0.31 -13.36 -3.11
N ALA A 185 -0.04 -14.67 -2.91
CA ALA A 185 -0.48 -15.70 -3.84
C ALA A 185 -2.00 -15.89 -3.78
N ILE A 186 -2.58 -15.86 -2.59
CA ILE A 186 -4.03 -15.87 -2.40
C ILE A 186 -4.67 -14.65 -3.10
N ASP A 187 -4.14 -13.45 -2.88
CA ASP A 187 -4.63 -12.24 -3.56
C ASP A 187 -4.54 -12.36 -5.08
N ALA A 188 -3.43 -12.87 -5.61
CA ALA A 188 -3.26 -13.06 -7.05
C ALA A 188 -4.27 -14.09 -7.62
N SER A 189 -4.52 -15.18 -6.90
CA SER A 189 -5.52 -16.19 -7.30
C SER A 189 -6.92 -15.62 -7.31
N ARG A 190 -7.34 -14.94 -6.25
CA ARG A 190 -8.65 -14.31 -6.11
C ARG A 190 -8.86 -13.20 -7.16
N VAL A 191 -7.86 -12.35 -7.36
CA VAL A 191 -7.88 -11.31 -8.41
C VAL A 191 -8.02 -11.95 -9.79
N SER A 192 -7.31 -13.04 -10.06
CA SER A 192 -7.40 -13.73 -11.35
C SER A 192 -8.80 -14.30 -11.60
N SER A 193 -9.39 -14.95 -10.60
CA SER A 193 -10.76 -15.47 -10.67
C SER A 193 -11.77 -14.36 -10.93
N ARG A 194 -11.73 -13.28 -10.18
CA ARG A 194 -12.62 -12.12 -10.29
C ARG A 194 -12.44 -11.36 -11.61
N ASN A 195 -11.28 -11.44 -12.25
CA ASN A 195 -10.99 -10.84 -13.56
C ASN A 195 -11.18 -11.82 -14.74
N LYS A 196 -12.02 -12.83 -14.56
CA LYS A 196 -12.47 -13.75 -15.62
C LYS A 196 -11.39 -14.64 -16.23
N ALA A 197 -10.37 -15.05 -15.47
CA ALA A 197 -9.52 -16.17 -15.87
C ALA A 197 -10.41 -17.40 -16.14
N SER A 198 -10.05 -18.18 -17.18
CA SER A 198 -10.83 -19.39 -17.54
C SER A 198 -10.72 -20.47 -16.46
N GLN A 199 -9.54 -20.58 -15.87
CA GLN A 199 -9.23 -21.44 -14.74
C GLN A 199 -8.10 -20.80 -13.91
N VAL A 200 -8.16 -20.97 -12.60
CA VAL A 200 -7.07 -20.57 -11.69
C VAL A 200 -6.62 -21.78 -10.91
N GLN A 201 -5.32 -22.04 -10.91
CA GLN A 201 -4.69 -23.11 -10.13
C GLN A 201 -3.57 -22.52 -9.30
N GLN A 202 -3.57 -22.82 -8.00
CA GLN A 202 -2.50 -22.40 -7.09
C GLN A 202 -1.69 -23.61 -6.62
N PHE A 203 -0.38 -23.48 -6.68
CA PHE A 203 0.57 -24.50 -6.22
C PHE A 203 1.51 -23.91 -5.17
N CYS A 204 1.69 -24.62 -4.07
CA CYS A 204 2.67 -24.27 -3.02
C CYS A 204 3.43 -25.52 -2.56
N LEU A 205 4.51 -25.29 -1.84
CA LEU A 205 5.34 -26.38 -1.29
C LEU A 205 4.72 -26.96 0.00
N GLU A 206 4.00 -26.12 0.71
CA GLU A 206 3.41 -26.40 2.01
C GLU A 206 2.12 -27.23 1.87
N GLN A 207 1.81 -28.02 2.88
CA GLN A 207 0.45 -28.51 3.05
C GLN A 207 -0.46 -27.36 3.47
N GLU A 208 -1.76 -27.47 3.22
CA GLU A 208 -2.71 -26.41 3.51
C GLU A 208 -2.63 -25.90 4.95
N VAL A 209 -2.48 -26.80 5.92
CA VAL A 209 -2.36 -26.48 7.36
C VAL A 209 -1.09 -25.68 7.70
N ASP A 210 -0.07 -25.78 6.85
CA ASP A 210 1.23 -25.13 7.02
C ASP A 210 1.44 -23.95 6.07
N MET A 211 0.42 -23.58 5.30
CA MET A 211 0.51 -22.43 4.38
C MET A 211 0.81 -21.14 5.14
N PRO A 212 1.71 -20.28 4.63
CA PRO A 212 2.00 -18.98 5.25
C PRO A 212 0.84 -17.98 5.21
N ALA A 213 -0.14 -18.20 4.34
CA ALA A 213 -1.36 -17.39 4.30
C ALA A 213 -2.21 -17.61 5.55
N SER A 214 -2.97 -16.59 5.97
CA SER A 214 -3.90 -16.74 7.09
C SER A 214 -5.03 -17.71 6.75
N ASN A 215 -5.55 -18.41 7.76
CA ASN A 215 -6.66 -19.36 7.58
C ASN A 215 -7.91 -18.68 7.01
N GLU A 216 -8.13 -17.43 7.37
CA GLU A 216 -9.23 -16.59 6.87
C GLU A 216 -9.10 -16.35 5.36
N GLU A 217 -7.92 -15.92 4.90
CA GLU A 217 -7.63 -15.71 3.47
C GLU A 217 -7.78 -17.00 2.64
N ILE A 218 -7.34 -18.14 3.20
CA ILE A 218 -7.48 -19.45 2.55
C ILE A 218 -8.97 -19.83 2.44
N ALA A 219 -9.77 -19.58 3.49
CA ALA A 219 -11.21 -19.86 3.48
C ALA A 219 -11.93 -19.00 2.45
N GLU A 220 -11.67 -17.69 2.43
CA GLU A 220 -12.27 -16.76 1.47
C GLU A 220 -11.87 -17.09 0.01
N ALA A 221 -10.62 -17.54 -0.22
CA ALA A 221 -10.19 -17.93 -1.57
C ALA A 221 -10.92 -19.17 -2.12
N ARG A 222 -11.50 -20.00 -1.25
CA ARG A 222 -12.30 -21.15 -1.66
C ARG A 222 -13.73 -20.78 -2.06
N GLU A 223 -14.21 -19.62 -1.62
CA GLU A 223 -15.52 -19.11 -1.95
C GLU A 223 -15.55 -18.35 -3.29
N ASP A 224 -14.39 -17.84 -3.75
CA ASP A 224 -14.19 -17.14 -5.02
C ASP A 224 -13.95 -18.11 -6.19
#